data_c6f3cf78eae3ad9c5e18b16f801fd120
#
_entry.id   c6f3cf78eae3ad9c5e18b16f801fd120
#
_cell.length_a   1.000
_cell.length_b   1.000
_cell.length_c   1.000
_cell.angle_alpha   90.00
_cell.angle_beta   90.00
_cell.angle_gamma   90.00
#
_symmetry.space_group_name_H-M   'P 1'
#
loop_
_entity.id
_entity.type
_entity.pdbx_description
1 polymer ?
#
loop_
_entity_poly.entity_id
_entity_poly.type
_entity_poly.pdbx_seq_one_letter_code
_entity_poly.pdbx_strand_id
1 'polypeptide(L)'
;SDLITMHHPSERAEIIQKYGYGQFIDIIPGYEGDFNKNLLIQLAINELPDPFRTILKEEIIVLNGCHPYGKVIFKRCVYGVFDPVGFDETGNYGNDWAKSIWISDRGLESGHLKDILLHEAAHAYSFNELRYCKKPGGQSYRSLAHQKFGGEENLADIFVYYFGGKWTNYINLEVLDVDYRRW
;
A
#
# COMPACT_ATOMS: atom_id res chain seq x y z
N SER A 1 10.97 -3.18 -22.60
CA SER A 1 11.42 -2.45 -21.40
C SER A 1 11.23 -0.94 -21.54
N ASP A 2 11.46 -0.36 -22.72
CA ASP A 2 11.37 1.10 -22.94
C ASP A 2 9.95 1.66 -22.81
N LEU A 3 8.93 0.82 -23.05
CA LEU A 3 7.50 1.20 -22.96
C LEU A 3 7.07 1.54 -21.52
N ILE A 4 7.70 0.98 -20.51
CA ILE A 4 7.27 1.13 -19.11
C ILE A 4 8.00 2.28 -18.42
N THR A 5 9.27 2.51 -18.74
CA THR A 5 10.08 3.58 -18.16
C THR A 5 9.65 4.97 -18.59
N MET A 6 8.91 5.09 -19.71
CA MET A 6 8.48 6.37 -20.29
C MET A 6 7.07 6.80 -19.91
N HIS A 7 6.28 5.97 -19.20
CA HIS A 7 4.88 6.26 -18.94
C HIS A 7 4.61 6.82 -17.53
N HIS A 8 3.66 7.75 -17.47
CA HIS A 8 3.11 8.25 -16.21
C HIS A 8 2.49 7.10 -15.38
N PRO A 9 2.46 7.16 -14.02
CA PRO A 9 1.88 6.10 -13.19
C PRO A 9 0.47 5.66 -13.57
N SER A 10 -0.39 6.57 -14.05
CA SER A 10 -1.73 6.24 -14.54
C SER A 10 -1.69 5.39 -15.81
N GLU A 11 -0.77 5.69 -16.73
CA GLU A 11 -0.58 4.91 -17.96
C GLU A 11 -0.01 3.52 -17.65
N ARG A 12 0.85 3.42 -16.64
CA ARG A 12 1.34 2.12 -16.15
C ARG A 12 0.21 1.25 -15.60
N ALA A 13 -0.73 1.83 -14.87
CA ALA A 13 -1.90 1.11 -14.38
C ALA A 13 -2.74 0.55 -15.53
N GLU A 14 -2.94 1.32 -16.61
CA GLU A 14 -3.62 0.85 -17.81
C GLU A 14 -2.85 -0.28 -18.52
N ILE A 15 -1.54 -0.18 -18.61
CA ILE A 15 -0.69 -1.23 -19.18
C ILE A 15 -0.78 -2.51 -18.34
N ILE A 16 -0.73 -2.41 -17.02
CA ILE A 16 -0.91 -3.55 -16.13
C ILE A 16 -2.27 -4.20 -16.31
N GLN A 17 -3.32 -3.39 -16.38
CA GLN A 17 -4.68 -3.89 -16.59
C GLN A 17 -4.84 -4.61 -17.92
N LYS A 18 -4.21 -4.11 -18.97
CA LYS A 18 -4.30 -4.65 -20.32
C LYS A 18 -3.36 -5.83 -20.58
N TYR A 19 -2.14 -5.77 -20.10
CA TYR A 19 -1.07 -6.72 -20.43
C TYR A 19 -0.59 -7.55 -19.24
N GLY A 20 -1.05 -7.25 -18.04
CA GLY A 20 -0.62 -7.92 -16.80
C GLY A 20 0.73 -7.46 -16.27
N TYR A 21 1.04 -7.94 -15.08
CA TYR A 21 2.26 -7.57 -14.37
C TYR A 21 3.55 -8.09 -14.99
N GLY A 22 3.47 -9.06 -15.90
CA GLY A 22 4.65 -9.63 -16.57
C GLY A 22 5.55 -8.61 -17.27
N GLN A 23 4.99 -7.44 -17.62
CA GLN A 23 5.75 -6.35 -18.25
C GLN A 23 6.78 -5.70 -17.31
N PHE A 24 6.70 -5.95 -16.01
CA PHE A 24 7.61 -5.38 -15.01
C PHE A 24 8.68 -6.36 -14.52
N ILE A 25 8.66 -7.62 -14.95
CA ILE A 25 9.57 -8.68 -14.44
C ILE A 25 11.03 -8.28 -14.52
N ASP A 26 11.46 -7.68 -15.63
CA ASP A 26 12.86 -7.38 -15.91
C ASP A 26 13.35 -6.07 -15.29
N ILE A 27 12.44 -5.23 -14.79
CA ILE A 27 12.78 -3.87 -14.34
C ILE A 27 12.53 -3.60 -12.86
N ILE A 28 11.77 -4.47 -12.18
CA ILE A 28 11.48 -4.30 -10.75
C ILE A 28 12.14 -5.43 -9.97
N PRO A 29 13.25 -5.15 -9.26
CA PRO A 29 13.90 -6.14 -8.40
C PRO A 29 12.93 -6.67 -7.33
N GLY A 30 12.90 -7.99 -7.13
CA GLY A 30 12.03 -8.62 -6.14
C GLY A 30 10.59 -8.89 -6.59
N TYR A 31 10.21 -8.45 -7.80
CA TYR A 31 8.92 -8.80 -8.37
C TYR A 31 8.91 -10.25 -8.86
N GLU A 32 7.93 -11.03 -8.40
CA GLU A 32 7.85 -12.46 -8.70
C GLU A 32 7.21 -12.77 -10.05
N GLY A 33 6.31 -11.91 -10.52
CA GLY A 33 5.63 -12.07 -11.81
C GLY A 33 4.66 -13.24 -11.90
N ASP A 34 4.25 -13.81 -10.77
CA ASP A 34 3.31 -14.95 -10.74
C ASP A 34 1.89 -14.48 -11.02
N PHE A 35 1.32 -14.97 -12.13
CA PHE A 35 -0.03 -14.60 -12.55
C PHE A 35 -1.09 -14.96 -11.50
N ASN A 36 -1.02 -16.15 -10.91
CA ASN A 36 -2.03 -16.60 -9.95
C ASN A 36 -1.99 -15.79 -8.65
N LYS A 37 -0.79 -15.46 -8.17
CA LYS A 37 -0.62 -14.62 -6.98
C LYS A 37 -1.12 -13.20 -7.23
N ASN A 38 -0.79 -12.61 -8.36
CA ASN A 38 -1.30 -11.29 -8.75
C ASN A 38 -2.83 -11.29 -8.93
N LEU A 39 -3.40 -12.36 -9.46
CA LEU A 39 -4.84 -12.51 -9.56
C LEU A 39 -5.51 -12.56 -8.18
N LEU A 40 -4.96 -13.28 -7.22
CA LEU A 40 -5.47 -13.30 -5.84
C LEU A 40 -5.49 -11.89 -5.23
N ILE A 41 -4.42 -11.12 -5.45
CA ILE A 41 -4.35 -9.73 -5.00
C ILE A 41 -5.46 -8.89 -5.65
N GLN A 42 -5.64 -8.99 -6.95
CA GLN A 42 -6.67 -8.23 -7.67
C GLN A 42 -8.10 -8.59 -7.22
N LEU A 43 -8.37 -9.86 -6.97
CA LEU A 43 -9.65 -10.31 -6.44
C LEU A 43 -9.91 -9.73 -5.03
N ALA A 44 -8.88 -9.69 -4.19
CA ALA A 44 -8.99 -9.10 -2.86
C ALA A 44 -9.20 -7.57 -2.94
N ILE A 45 -8.53 -6.87 -3.85
CA ILE A 45 -8.75 -5.43 -4.07
C ILE A 45 -10.20 -5.14 -4.45
N ASN A 46 -10.81 -5.97 -5.30
CA ASN A 46 -12.20 -5.81 -5.71
C ASN A 46 -13.20 -5.87 -4.55
N GLU A 47 -12.83 -6.49 -3.45
CA GLU A 47 -13.66 -6.60 -2.25
C GLU A 47 -13.45 -5.47 -1.23
N LEU A 48 -12.47 -4.58 -1.47
CA LEU A 48 -12.20 -3.47 -0.56
C LEU A 48 -13.26 -2.37 -0.67
N PRO A 49 -13.55 -1.65 0.41
CA PRO A 49 -14.40 -0.46 0.37
C PRO A 49 -13.69 0.70 -0.33
N ASP A 50 -14.48 1.61 -0.94
CA ASP A 50 -13.95 2.88 -1.40
C ASP A 50 -13.66 3.81 -0.19
N PRO A 51 -12.66 4.69 -0.29
CA PRO A 51 -11.87 5.03 -1.49
C PRO A 51 -10.70 4.08 -1.80
N PHE A 52 -10.43 3.08 -0.96
CA PHE A 52 -9.24 2.23 -1.05
C PHE A 52 -9.23 1.37 -2.32
N ARG A 53 -10.38 0.81 -2.68
CA ARG A 53 -10.50 0.05 -3.92
C ARG A 53 -10.10 0.88 -5.14
N THR A 54 -10.63 2.09 -5.26
CA THR A 54 -10.33 3.01 -6.36
C THR A 54 -8.85 3.40 -6.38
N ILE A 55 -8.26 3.72 -5.23
CA ILE A 55 -6.85 4.05 -5.10
C ILE A 55 -5.97 2.90 -5.62
N LEU A 56 -6.25 1.68 -5.20
CA LEU A 56 -5.45 0.52 -5.59
C LEU A 56 -5.66 0.09 -7.05
N LYS A 57 -6.76 0.47 -7.66
CA LYS A 57 -7.02 0.18 -9.08
C LYS A 57 -6.48 1.25 -10.02
N GLU A 58 -6.50 2.51 -9.63
CA GLU A 58 -6.26 3.63 -10.53
C GLU A 58 -4.96 4.40 -10.25
N GLU A 59 -4.47 4.40 -9.01
CA GLU A 59 -3.37 5.27 -8.61
C GLU A 59 -2.10 4.52 -8.20
N ILE A 60 -2.24 3.30 -7.70
CA ILE A 60 -1.14 2.55 -7.09
C ILE A 60 -0.89 1.25 -7.85
N ILE A 61 0.38 0.96 -8.10
CA ILE A 61 0.80 -0.34 -8.64
C ILE A 61 0.84 -1.33 -7.47
N VAL A 62 0.06 -2.41 -7.54
CA VAL A 62 0.05 -3.45 -6.49
C VAL A 62 0.69 -4.71 -7.03
N LEU A 63 1.75 -5.16 -6.39
CA LEU A 63 2.61 -6.24 -6.85
C LEU A 63 2.73 -7.35 -5.79
N ASN A 64 2.83 -8.60 -6.25
CA ASN A 64 3.38 -9.67 -5.43
C ASN A 64 4.91 -9.64 -5.51
N GLY A 65 5.56 -9.56 -4.38
CA GLY A 65 7.02 -9.58 -4.32
C GLY A 65 7.56 -9.07 -2.99
N CYS A 66 8.87 -9.19 -2.85
CA CYS A 66 9.58 -8.68 -1.68
C CYS A 66 10.19 -7.32 -2.03
N HIS A 67 9.71 -6.27 -1.38
CA HIS A 67 10.21 -4.92 -1.63
C HIS A 67 11.73 -4.84 -1.38
N PRO A 68 12.53 -4.36 -2.35
CA PRO A 68 13.98 -4.44 -2.28
C PRO A 68 14.56 -3.69 -1.06
N TYR A 69 14.12 -2.47 -0.81
CA TYR A 69 14.58 -1.69 0.34
C TYR A 69 13.96 -2.17 1.65
N GLY A 70 12.72 -2.58 1.63
CA GLY A 70 12.06 -3.17 2.79
C GLY A 70 12.79 -4.40 3.32
N LYS A 71 13.25 -5.27 2.41
CA LYS A 71 14.07 -6.43 2.76
C LYS A 71 15.37 -6.05 3.46
N VAL A 72 16.02 -4.99 3.02
CA VAL A 72 17.26 -4.48 3.63
C VAL A 72 17.00 -3.93 5.03
N ILE A 73 15.98 -3.08 5.20
CA ILE A 73 15.65 -2.44 6.48
C ILE A 73 15.19 -3.46 7.51
N PHE A 74 14.24 -4.33 7.15
CA PHE A 74 13.63 -5.28 8.07
C PHE A 74 14.37 -6.62 8.12
N LYS A 75 15.38 -6.83 7.26
CA LYS A 75 16.16 -8.08 7.12
C LYS A 75 15.30 -9.30 6.78
N ARG A 76 14.11 -9.08 6.26
CA ARG A 76 13.16 -10.10 5.81
C ARG A 76 12.10 -9.47 4.91
N CYS A 77 11.35 -10.30 4.19
CA CYS A 77 10.14 -9.86 3.53
C CYS A 77 9.04 -9.68 4.57
N VAL A 78 8.56 -8.45 4.75
CA VAL A 78 7.39 -8.17 5.58
C VAL A 78 6.10 -8.50 4.83
N TYR A 79 4.96 -8.49 5.52
CA TYR A 79 3.67 -8.83 4.91
C TYR A 79 3.31 -7.93 3.74
N GLY A 80 3.43 -6.64 3.90
CA GLY A 80 3.16 -5.62 2.90
C GLY A 80 4.00 -4.37 3.11
N VAL A 81 4.19 -3.61 2.02
CA VAL A 81 4.91 -2.33 2.04
C VAL A 81 4.25 -1.37 1.07
N PHE A 82 3.99 -0.14 1.51
CA PHE A 82 3.71 0.97 0.63
C PHE A 82 4.99 1.76 0.35
N ASP A 83 5.34 1.92 -0.92
CA ASP A 83 6.50 2.68 -1.37
C ASP A 83 6.04 3.91 -2.18
N PRO A 84 6.06 5.11 -1.58
CA PRO A 84 5.60 6.32 -2.26
C PRO A 84 6.58 6.84 -3.32
N VAL A 85 7.85 6.46 -3.27
CA VAL A 85 8.91 7.11 -4.05
C VAL A 85 9.81 6.17 -4.83
N GLY A 86 9.61 4.86 -4.76
CA GLY A 86 10.38 3.88 -5.53
C GLY A 86 11.79 3.66 -5.01
N PHE A 87 11.92 3.18 -3.76
CA PHE A 87 13.22 2.85 -3.17
C PHE A 87 13.81 1.54 -3.72
N ASP A 88 15.08 1.57 -4.08
CA ASP A 88 15.86 0.37 -4.37
C ASP A 88 16.54 -0.20 -3.10
N GLU A 89 17.29 -1.28 -3.26
CA GLU A 89 18.00 -1.95 -2.16
C GLU A 89 19.09 -1.09 -1.49
N THR A 90 19.55 -0.04 -2.15
CA THR A 90 20.54 0.89 -1.61
C THR A 90 19.92 2.11 -0.91
N GLY A 91 18.57 2.23 -0.96
CA GLY A 91 17.84 3.37 -0.42
C GLY A 91 17.75 4.55 -1.38
N ASN A 92 18.21 4.42 -2.62
CA ASN A 92 17.98 5.41 -3.66
C ASN A 92 16.51 5.38 -4.09
N TYR A 93 15.93 6.55 -4.37
CA TYR A 93 14.53 6.69 -4.76
C TYR A 93 14.38 7.25 -6.18
N GLY A 94 13.14 7.32 -6.65
CA GLY A 94 12.83 7.81 -8.00
C GLY A 94 12.81 6.70 -9.05
N ASN A 95 12.72 5.44 -8.64
CA ASN A 95 12.59 4.30 -9.55
C ASN A 95 11.17 4.18 -10.11
N ASP A 96 11.01 3.37 -11.15
CA ASP A 96 9.77 3.24 -11.92
C ASP A 96 8.59 2.65 -11.13
N TRP A 97 8.84 2.04 -9.99
CA TRP A 97 7.79 1.54 -9.08
C TRP A 97 7.38 2.55 -8.01
N ALA A 98 7.67 3.83 -8.19
CA ALA A 98 7.15 4.87 -7.30
C ALA A 98 5.61 4.79 -7.23
N LYS A 99 5.07 4.94 -6.01
CA LYS A 99 3.66 4.70 -5.66
C LYS A 99 3.25 3.25 -5.93
N SER A 100 3.91 2.33 -5.29
CA SER A 100 3.60 0.91 -5.32
C SER A 100 3.28 0.34 -3.94
N ILE A 101 2.49 -0.73 -3.95
CA ILE A 101 2.27 -1.60 -2.78
C ILE A 101 2.79 -2.98 -3.15
N TRP A 102 3.59 -3.54 -2.26
CA TRP A 102 4.20 -4.85 -2.40
C TRP A 102 3.62 -5.79 -1.37
N ILE A 103 3.00 -6.87 -1.84
CA ILE A 103 2.50 -7.94 -0.99
C ILE A 103 3.43 -9.15 -1.17
N SER A 104 4.12 -9.52 -0.11
CA SER A 104 5.02 -10.67 -0.13
C SER A 104 4.25 -12.00 -0.10
N ASP A 105 4.93 -13.10 -0.41
CA ASP A 105 4.36 -14.43 -0.26
C ASP A 105 3.90 -14.68 1.18
N ARG A 106 4.65 -14.18 2.16
CA ARG A 106 4.26 -14.22 3.56
C ARG A 106 2.91 -13.52 3.80
N GLY A 107 2.67 -12.38 3.14
CA GLY A 107 1.39 -11.69 3.19
C GLY A 107 0.25 -12.50 2.55
N LEU A 108 0.50 -13.11 1.40
CA LEU A 108 -0.49 -13.97 0.73
C LEU A 108 -0.86 -15.21 1.56
N GLU A 109 0.12 -15.82 2.22
CA GLU A 109 -0.04 -17.04 3.02
C GLU A 109 -0.60 -16.77 4.42
N SER A 110 -0.65 -15.52 4.85
CA SER A 110 -1.07 -15.13 6.20
C SER A 110 -2.54 -15.43 6.53
N GLY A 111 -3.40 -15.52 5.51
CA GLY A 111 -4.86 -15.55 5.70
C GLY A 111 -5.48 -14.18 5.95
N HIS A 112 -4.71 -13.10 5.86
CA HIS A 112 -5.14 -11.72 6.18
C HIS A 112 -4.91 -10.74 5.02
N LEU A 113 -4.93 -11.24 3.79
CA LEU A 113 -4.60 -10.44 2.59
C LEU A 113 -5.42 -9.15 2.49
N LYS A 114 -6.73 -9.21 2.74
CA LYS A 114 -7.59 -8.01 2.67
C LYS A 114 -7.21 -6.97 3.71
N ASP A 115 -6.92 -7.38 4.94
CA ASP A 115 -6.50 -6.45 6.00
C ASP A 115 -5.12 -5.86 5.72
N ILE A 116 -4.21 -6.63 5.15
CA ILE A 116 -2.89 -6.15 4.73
C ILE A 116 -3.05 -5.10 3.61
N LEU A 117 -3.84 -5.41 2.59
CA LEU A 117 -4.13 -4.47 1.49
C LEU A 117 -4.78 -3.19 1.99
N LEU A 118 -5.71 -3.30 2.91
CA LEU A 118 -6.38 -2.15 3.52
C LEU A 118 -5.41 -1.27 4.31
N HIS A 119 -4.52 -1.88 5.10
CA HIS A 119 -3.46 -1.18 5.84
C HIS A 119 -2.54 -0.40 4.88
N GLU A 120 -2.05 -1.05 3.84
CA GLU A 120 -1.17 -0.40 2.86
C GLU A 120 -1.90 0.66 2.03
N ALA A 121 -3.16 0.41 1.67
CA ALA A 121 -4.00 1.40 1.01
C ALA A 121 -4.27 2.63 1.90
N ALA A 122 -4.37 2.44 3.21
CA ALA A 122 -4.49 3.53 4.17
C ALA A 122 -3.24 4.42 4.19
N HIS A 123 -2.05 3.84 4.07
CA HIS A 123 -0.82 4.61 3.89
C HIS A 123 -0.85 5.43 2.60
N ALA A 124 -1.29 4.83 1.50
CA ALA A 124 -1.42 5.54 0.23
C ALA A 124 -2.44 6.69 0.31
N TYR A 125 -3.57 6.46 0.96
CA TYR A 125 -4.58 7.50 1.19
C TYR A 125 -4.04 8.63 2.08
N SER A 126 -3.38 8.30 3.16
CA SER A 126 -2.74 9.27 4.06
C SER A 126 -1.73 10.14 3.31
N PHE A 127 -0.89 9.53 2.49
CA PHE A 127 0.14 10.21 1.73
C PHE A 127 -0.44 11.03 0.57
N ASN A 128 -1.40 10.49 -0.19
CA ASN A 128 -1.93 11.13 -1.38
C ASN A 128 -3.02 12.17 -1.09
N GLU A 129 -3.85 11.94 -0.08
CA GLU A 129 -5.02 12.77 0.20
C GLU A 129 -4.90 13.57 1.51
N LEU A 130 -4.75 12.90 2.64
CA LEU A 130 -4.76 13.58 3.94
C LEU A 130 -3.63 14.59 4.12
N ARG A 131 -2.50 14.36 3.48
CA ARG A 131 -1.35 15.27 3.51
C ARG A 131 -1.68 16.64 2.90
N TYR A 132 -2.51 16.66 1.87
CA TYR A 132 -2.86 17.89 1.14
C TYR A 132 -4.13 18.55 1.66
N CYS A 133 -5.02 17.82 2.30
CA CYS A 133 -6.21 18.38 2.92
C CYS A 133 -5.85 19.08 4.24
N LYS A 134 -6.19 20.35 4.36
CA LYS A 134 -5.82 21.18 5.51
C LYS A 134 -7.06 21.76 6.20
N LYS A 135 -7.00 21.84 7.54
CA LYS A 135 -7.96 22.63 8.31
C LYS A 135 -7.67 24.14 8.16
N PRO A 136 -8.68 24.99 8.41
CA PRO A 136 -8.43 26.42 8.63
C PRO A 136 -7.33 26.59 9.68
N GLY A 137 -6.25 27.30 9.34
CA GLY A 137 -5.05 27.42 10.19
C GLY A 137 -3.82 26.66 9.68
N GLY A 138 -3.97 25.85 8.62
CA GLY A 138 -2.86 25.30 7.85
C GLY A 138 -2.36 23.93 8.23
N GLN A 139 -2.83 23.30 9.32
CA GLN A 139 -2.43 21.95 9.71
C GLN A 139 -3.13 20.90 8.81
N SER A 140 -2.38 19.95 8.26
CA SER A 140 -2.95 18.88 7.44
C SER A 140 -3.74 17.87 8.29
N TYR A 141 -4.73 17.25 7.67
CA TYR A 141 -5.46 16.15 8.32
C TYR A 141 -4.56 14.96 8.64
N ARG A 142 -3.53 14.71 7.84
CA ARG A 142 -2.53 13.69 8.13
C ARG A 142 -1.79 13.97 9.45
N SER A 143 -1.33 15.20 9.63
CA SER A 143 -0.65 15.62 10.86
C SER A 143 -1.57 15.51 12.09
N LEU A 144 -2.81 15.94 11.96
CA LEU A 144 -3.83 15.83 13.03
C LEU A 144 -4.10 14.36 13.38
N ALA A 145 -4.24 13.50 12.37
CA ALA A 145 -4.46 12.07 12.58
C ALA A 145 -3.25 11.41 13.27
N HIS A 146 -2.04 11.79 12.90
CA HIS A 146 -0.83 11.29 13.56
C HIS A 146 -0.78 11.68 15.04
N GLN A 147 -1.18 12.92 15.37
CA GLN A 147 -1.28 13.37 16.77
C GLN A 147 -2.36 12.59 17.54
N LYS A 148 -3.51 12.35 16.90
CA LYS A 148 -4.63 11.64 17.53
C LYS A 148 -4.32 10.16 17.78
N PHE A 149 -3.72 9.47 16.82
CA PHE A 149 -3.58 8.02 16.84
C PHE A 149 -2.16 7.55 17.22
N GLY A 150 -1.19 8.44 17.26
CA GLY A 150 0.18 8.12 17.68
C GLY A 150 1.15 7.80 16.54
N GLY A 151 0.78 8.08 15.30
CA GLY A 151 1.66 7.94 14.14
C GLY A 151 1.02 7.30 12.93
N GLU A 152 1.78 7.17 11.86
CA GLU A 152 1.31 6.67 10.55
C GLU A 152 0.87 5.21 10.60
N GLU A 153 1.63 4.35 11.25
CA GLU A 153 1.30 2.93 11.35
C GLU A 153 0.03 2.68 12.16
N ASN A 154 -0.12 3.43 13.25
CA ASN A 154 -1.33 3.37 14.06
C ASN A 154 -2.55 3.88 13.27
N LEU A 155 -2.38 4.94 12.50
CA LEU A 155 -3.43 5.46 11.61
C LEU A 155 -3.87 4.40 10.60
N ALA A 156 -2.93 3.71 9.96
CA ALA A 156 -3.25 2.66 9.01
C ALA A 156 -4.05 1.52 9.67
N ASP A 157 -3.68 1.09 10.85
CA ASP A 157 -4.41 0.08 11.63
C ASP A 157 -5.80 0.56 12.06
N ILE A 158 -5.97 1.84 12.36
CA ILE A 158 -7.28 2.44 12.65
C ILE A 158 -8.20 2.33 11.45
N PHE A 159 -7.70 2.57 10.24
CA PHE A 159 -8.49 2.36 9.02
C PHE A 159 -8.90 0.91 8.84
N VAL A 160 -8.00 -0.05 9.08
CA VAL A 160 -8.35 -1.48 9.05
C VAL A 160 -9.51 -1.77 9.99
N TYR A 161 -9.40 -1.32 11.23
CA TYR A 161 -10.45 -1.50 12.25
C TYR A 161 -11.77 -0.83 11.87
N TYR A 162 -11.72 0.42 11.42
CA TYR A 162 -12.90 1.19 11.04
C TYR A 162 -13.71 0.51 9.92
N PHE A 163 -13.05 -0.11 8.97
CA PHE A 163 -13.69 -0.82 7.86
C PHE A 163 -13.95 -2.30 8.13
N GLY A 164 -13.93 -2.71 9.41
CA GLY A 164 -14.34 -4.04 9.82
C GLY A 164 -13.26 -5.11 9.79
N GLY A 165 -12.01 -4.75 9.49
CA GLY A 165 -10.86 -5.65 9.60
C GLY A 165 -10.56 -6.00 11.05
N LYS A 166 -9.89 -7.11 11.26
CA LYS A 166 -9.59 -7.65 12.60
C LYS A 166 -8.11 -7.86 12.85
N TRP A 167 -7.30 -7.84 11.82
CA TRP A 167 -5.88 -8.11 11.91
C TRP A 167 -5.07 -6.83 11.83
N THR A 168 -4.49 -6.45 12.95
CA THR A 168 -3.66 -5.25 13.12
C THR A 168 -2.34 -5.62 13.80
N ASN A 169 -1.28 -4.86 13.52
CA ASN A 169 0.06 -5.13 14.04
C ASN A 169 0.53 -4.08 15.05
N TYR A 170 0.00 -2.87 15.00
CA TYR A 170 0.49 -1.73 15.77
C TYR A 170 -0.46 -1.27 16.87
N ILE A 171 -1.75 -1.55 16.71
CA ILE A 171 -2.76 -1.23 17.73
C ILE A 171 -3.34 -2.51 18.33
N ASN A 172 -3.74 -2.43 19.61
CA ASN A 172 -4.46 -3.50 20.28
C ASN A 172 -5.96 -3.18 20.24
N LEU A 173 -6.73 -3.97 19.47
CA LEU A 173 -8.17 -3.78 19.29
C LEU A 173 -8.98 -3.96 20.59
N GLU A 174 -8.46 -4.74 21.56
CA GLU A 174 -9.12 -4.99 22.84
C GLU A 174 -9.17 -3.76 23.76
N VAL A 175 -8.20 -2.84 23.57
CA VAL A 175 -8.10 -1.60 24.37
C VAL A 175 -8.50 -0.36 23.59
N LEU A 176 -9.07 -0.53 22.40
CA LEU A 176 -9.43 0.58 21.53
C LEU A 176 -10.70 1.26 22.03
N ASP A 177 -10.62 2.55 22.34
CA ASP A 177 -11.76 3.35 22.77
C ASP A 177 -12.75 3.55 21.60
N VAL A 178 -14.05 3.49 21.89
CA VAL A 178 -15.12 3.75 20.92
C VAL A 178 -15.03 5.14 20.26
N ASP A 179 -14.38 6.11 20.90
CA ASP A 179 -14.17 7.43 20.37
C ASP A 179 -13.31 7.47 19.10
N TYR A 180 -12.44 6.48 18.90
CA TYR A 180 -11.66 6.36 17.67
C TYR A 180 -12.53 6.18 16.42
N ARG A 181 -13.69 5.57 16.55
CA ARG A 181 -14.64 5.41 15.44
C ARG A 181 -15.35 6.69 15.05
N ARG A 182 -15.46 7.63 15.97
CA ARG A 182 -16.19 8.89 15.78
C ARG A 182 -15.32 10.02 15.26
N TRP A 183 -14.05 9.85 15.38
CA TRP A 183 -13.10 10.88 14.95
C TRP A 183 -13.02 10.98 13.44
#